data_132da7a0aa05cd71d096a550913e92c1
#
_entry.id   132da7a0aa05cd71d096a550913e92c1
#
_cell.length_a   1.000
_cell.length_b   1.000
_cell.length_c   1.000
_cell.angle_alpha   90.00
_cell.angle_beta   90.00
_cell.angle_gamma   90.00
#
_symmetry.space_group_name_H-M   'P 1'
#
loop_
_entity.id
_entity.type
_entity.pdbx_description
1 polymer ?
#
loop_
_entity_poly.entity_id
_entity_poly.type
_entity_poly.pdbx_seq_one_letter_code
_entity_poly.pdbx_strand_id
1 'polypeptide(L)'
;ACFPKAAVREGKTADANLAASLNHMLSAPYIDANILGYGFDMVSMLVHELQVQLPMLQNYPTEEKLSSYDRYLIGCLLIQQLLKWHLVDSTYTCPYIPVYQMKFPTILEECRKRFQFILDHGYDTPEKVRFLLEHFIQINHLEDTLEVSEA
;
A
#
# COMPACT_ATOMS: atom_id res chain seq x y z
N ALA A 1 7.38 -22.17 -0.20
CA ALA A 1 6.00 -21.87 0.15
C ALA A 1 5.45 -20.80 -0.78
N CYS A 2 4.21 -21.01 -1.23
CA CYS A 2 3.53 -20.04 -2.06
C CYS A 2 3.07 -18.86 -1.21
N PHE A 3 3.34 -17.64 -1.69
CA PHE A 3 2.93 -16.44 -1.00
C PHE A 3 1.77 -15.78 -1.78
N PRO A 4 0.68 -15.37 -1.12
CA PRO A 4 -0.46 -14.77 -1.81
C PRO A 4 -0.09 -13.42 -2.42
N LYS A 5 -0.53 -13.22 -3.65
CA LYS A 5 -0.36 -11.96 -4.37
C LYS A 5 -1.54 -11.67 -5.26
N ALA A 6 -1.82 -10.39 -5.47
CA ALA A 6 -2.80 -9.97 -6.46
C ALA A 6 -2.23 -10.18 -7.86
N ALA A 7 -3.08 -10.65 -8.76
CA ALA A 7 -2.74 -10.91 -10.16
C ALA A 7 -3.92 -10.58 -11.05
N VAL A 8 -3.65 -10.21 -12.30
CA VAL A 8 -4.70 -10.00 -13.30
C VAL A 8 -5.31 -11.36 -13.65
N ARG A 9 -6.66 -11.42 -13.68
CA ARG A 9 -7.38 -12.66 -14.02
C ARG A 9 -7.05 -13.09 -15.44
N GLU A 10 -7.02 -14.40 -15.65
CA GLU A 10 -6.86 -14.99 -16.98
C GLU A 10 -7.92 -14.45 -17.93
N GLY A 11 -7.50 -14.09 -19.15
CA GLY A 11 -8.39 -13.53 -20.17
C GLY A 11 -8.76 -12.06 -19.98
N LYS A 12 -8.27 -11.41 -18.93
CA LYS A 12 -8.49 -9.99 -18.69
C LYS A 12 -7.25 -9.18 -19.03
N THR A 13 -7.47 -7.93 -19.42
CA THR A 13 -6.41 -6.96 -19.67
C THR A 13 -6.54 -5.83 -18.67
N ALA A 14 -5.45 -5.51 -17.98
CA ALA A 14 -5.42 -4.43 -16.99
C ALA A 14 -4.03 -3.82 -16.94
N ASP A 15 -3.95 -2.59 -16.45
CA ASP A 15 -2.66 -1.97 -16.15
C ASP A 15 -1.96 -2.78 -15.05
N ALA A 16 -0.69 -3.12 -15.28
CA ALA A 16 0.10 -3.91 -14.35
C ALA A 16 0.21 -3.26 -12.96
N ASN A 17 0.09 -1.93 -12.87
CA ASN A 17 0.17 -1.21 -11.61
C ASN A 17 -1.02 -1.46 -10.69
N LEU A 18 -2.16 -1.93 -11.19
CA LEU A 18 -3.30 -2.24 -10.32
C LEU A 18 -2.95 -3.36 -9.34
N ALA A 19 -2.44 -4.47 -9.85
CA ALA A 19 -2.02 -5.60 -9.00
C ALA A 19 -0.75 -5.27 -8.23
N ALA A 20 0.22 -4.62 -8.86
CA ALA A 20 1.49 -4.25 -8.23
C ALA A 20 1.30 -3.35 -7.02
N SER A 21 0.38 -2.38 -7.10
CA SER A 21 0.12 -1.47 -5.99
C SER A 21 -0.44 -2.18 -4.77
N LEU A 22 -1.35 -3.15 -4.96
CA LEU A 22 -1.86 -3.97 -3.84
C LEU A 22 -0.76 -4.84 -3.24
N ASN A 23 0.08 -5.43 -4.07
CA ASN A 23 1.17 -6.27 -3.60
C ASN A 23 2.20 -5.44 -2.81
N HIS A 24 2.54 -4.27 -3.29
CA HIS A 24 3.44 -3.37 -2.55
C HIS A 24 2.81 -2.89 -1.24
N MET A 25 1.52 -2.64 -1.23
CA MET A 25 0.81 -2.17 -0.04
C MET A 25 0.76 -3.22 1.08
N LEU A 26 0.54 -4.48 0.74
CA LEU A 26 0.27 -5.53 1.72
C LEU A 26 1.40 -6.56 1.84
N SER A 27 1.93 -7.03 0.71
CA SER A 27 2.95 -8.09 0.71
C SER A 27 4.33 -7.55 1.08
N ALA A 28 4.68 -6.36 0.59
CA ALA A 28 5.99 -5.77 0.89
C ALA A 28 6.15 -5.49 2.40
N PRO A 29 5.21 -4.86 3.11
CA PRO A 29 5.33 -4.70 4.55
C PRO A 29 5.43 -6.02 5.33
N TYR A 30 4.74 -7.07 4.89
CA TYR A 30 4.89 -8.40 5.48
C TYR A 30 6.33 -8.92 5.33
N ILE A 31 6.88 -8.82 4.14
CA ILE A 31 8.26 -9.25 3.87
C ILE A 31 9.24 -8.41 4.70
N ASP A 32 9.07 -7.10 4.71
CA ASP A 32 9.92 -6.18 5.47
C ASP A 32 9.90 -6.51 6.97
N ALA A 33 8.72 -6.81 7.52
CA ALA A 33 8.59 -7.20 8.93
C ALA A 33 9.38 -8.46 9.24
N ASN A 34 9.42 -9.42 8.31
CA ASN A 34 10.14 -10.68 8.50
C ASN A 34 11.66 -10.53 8.39
N ILE A 35 12.15 -9.58 7.57
CA ILE A 35 13.59 -9.38 7.39
C ILE A 35 14.19 -8.37 8.37
N LEU A 36 13.37 -7.59 9.05
CA LEU A 36 13.83 -6.55 9.99
C LEU A 36 14.73 -7.12 11.10
N GLY A 37 14.43 -8.35 11.56
CA GLY A 37 15.21 -9.03 12.59
C GLY A 37 16.62 -9.45 12.16
N TYR A 38 16.96 -9.35 10.88
CA TYR A 38 18.26 -9.71 10.33
C TYR A 38 19.23 -8.53 10.23
N GLY A 39 18.94 -7.40 10.90
CA GLY A 39 19.80 -6.22 10.88
C GLY A 39 19.68 -5.36 9.63
N PHE A 40 18.60 -5.50 8.90
CA PHE A 40 18.34 -4.70 7.70
C PHE A 40 18.10 -3.23 8.08
N ASP A 41 18.79 -2.31 7.40
CA ASP A 41 18.64 -0.86 7.63
C ASP A 41 17.41 -0.32 6.91
N MET A 42 16.25 -0.50 7.52
CA MET A 42 14.98 -0.07 6.97
C MET A 42 14.85 1.46 6.96
N VAL A 43 15.42 2.16 7.93
CA VAL A 43 15.32 3.61 8.00
C VAL A 43 15.97 4.26 6.78
N SER A 44 17.18 3.83 6.43
CA SER A 44 17.87 4.36 5.24
C SER A 44 17.09 4.09 3.96
N MET A 45 16.49 2.91 3.84
CA MET A 45 15.64 2.57 2.69
C MET A 45 14.41 3.48 2.62
N LEU A 46 13.73 3.69 3.75
CA LEU A 46 12.53 4.53 3.82
C LEU A 46 12.82 6.00 3.52
N VAL A 47 13.95 6.50 4.01
CA VAL A 47 14.41 7.87 3.70
C VAL A 47 14.68 8.02 2.20
N HIS A 48 15.33 7.02 1.58
CA HIS A 48 15.56 7.03 0.14
C HIS A 48 14.26 7.03 -0.65
N GLU A 49 13.31 6.18 -0.29
CA GLU A 49 11.98 6.15 -0.92
C GLU A 49 11.29 7.51 -0.81
N LEU A 50 11.36 8.13 0.38
CA LEU A 50 10.78 9.44 0.62
C LEU A 50 11.34 10.50 -0.33
N GLN A 51 12.65 10.52 -0.50
CA GLN A 51 13.33 11.47 -1.38
C GLN A 51 12.91 11.33 -2.85
N VAL A 52 12.60 10.10 -3.28
CA VAL A 52 12.12 9.82 -4.64
C VAL A 52 10.63 10.13 -4.78
N GLN A 53 9.82 9.75 -3.81
CA GLN A 53 8.36 9.76 -3.93
C GLN A 53 7.72 11.11 -3.62
N LEU A 54 8.28 11.92 -2.72
CA LEU A 54 7.71 13.25 -2.43
C LEU A 54 7.65 14.16 -3.66
N PRO A 55 8.73 14.31 -4.45
CA PRO A 55 8.65 15.10 -5.68
C PRO A 55 7.62 14.57 -6.67
N MET A 56 7.48 13.25 -6.77
CA MET A 56 6.48 12.61 -7.63
C MET A 56 5.05 12.99 -7.17
N LEU A 57 4.78 12.93 -5.88
CA LEU A 57 3.47 13.30 -5.33
C LEU A 57 3.14 14.77 -5.58
N GLN A 58 4.14 15.65 -5.52
CA GLN A 58 3.94 17.07 -5.78
C GLN A 58 3.57 17.39 -7.22
N ASN A 59 3.88 16.51 -8.16
CA ASN A 59 3.54 16.68 -9.57
C ASN A 59 2.09 16.31 -9.90
N TYR A 60 1.38 15.61 -9.01
CA TYR A 60 -0.03 15.32 -9.22
C TYR A 60 -0.88 16.57 -9.04
N PRO A 61 -2.03 16.65 -9.72
CA PRO A 61 -3.00 17.73 -9.44
C PRO A 61 -3.61 17.58 -8.05
N THR A 62 -4.35 18.60 -7.63
CA THR A 62 -5.11 18.54 -6.38
C THR A 62 -6.16 17.44 -6.43
N GLU A 63 -6.62 17.01 -5.24
CA GLU A 63 -7.45 15.81 -5.08
C GLU A 63 -8.66 15.75 -5.98
N GLU A 64 -9.39 16.86 -6.12
CA GLU A 64 -10.61 16.92 -6.92
C GLU A 64 -10.38 16.72 -8.42
N LYS A 65 -9.15 16.87 -8.88
CA LYS A 65 -8.77 16.70 -10.28
C LYS A 65 -8.16 15.34 -10.59
N LEU A 66 -7.98 14.50 -9.58
CA LEU A 66 -7.39 13.18 -9.76
C LEU A 66 -8.36 12.24 -10.45
N SER A 67 -7.83 11.41 -11.37
CA SER A 67 -8.57 10.27 -11.92
C SER A 67 -8.77 9.20 -10.83
N SER A 68 -9.74 8.32 -11.03
CA SER A 68 -9.94 7.18 -10.12
C SER A 68 -8.70 6.29 -10.03
N TYR A 69 -7.99 6.13 -11.14
CA TYR A 69 -6.74 5.36 -11.21
C TYR A 69 -5.65 6.01 -10.34
N ASP A 70 -5.45 7.31 -10.48
CA ASP A 70 -4.43 8.03 -9.70
C ASP A 70 -4.79 8.06 -8.22
N ARG A 71 -6.07 8.22 -7.86
CA ARG A 71 -6.53 8.13 -6.47
C ARG A 71 -6.19 6.77 -5.87
N TYR A 72 -6.42 5.70 -6.62
CA TYR A 72 -6.08 4.34 -6.19
C TYR A 72 -4.58 4.18 -5.94
N LEU A 73 -3.74 4.61 -6.88
CA LEU A 73 -2.27 4.48 -6.74
C LEU A 73 -1.74 5.30 -5.57
N ILE A 74 -2.20 6.55 -5.45
CA ILE A 74 -1.78 7.45 -4.36
C ILE A 74 -2.24 6.92 -2.99
N GLY A 75 -3.44 6.34 -2.93
CA GLY A 75 -3.96 5.72 -1.71
C GLY A 75 -3.15 4.49 -1.29
N CYS A 76 -2.86 3.60 -2.21
CA CYS A 76 -2.04 2.41 -1.94
C CYS A 76 -0.63 2.80 -1.47
N LEU A 77 -0.03 3.83 -2.08
CA LEU A 77 1.28 4.31 -1.67
C LEU A 77 1.28 4.80 -0.22
N LEU A 78 0.29 5.57 0.18
CA LEU A 78 0.21 6.06 1.55
C LEU A 78 0.06 4.93 2.56
N ILE A 79 -0.84 3.98 2.30
CA ILE A 79 -1.04 2.84 3.20
C ILE A 79 0.25 2.03 3.34
N GLN A 80 0.95 1.77 2.23
CA GLN A 80 2.26 1.11 2.25
C GLN A 80 3.24 1.85 3.17
N GLN A 81 3.36 3.15 3.02
CA GLN A 81 4.30 3.94 3.79
C GLN A 81 3.89 4.06 5.27
N LEU A 82 2.60 4.15 5.56
CA LEU A 82 2.12 4.10 6.95
C LEU A 82 2.52 2.79 7.64
N LEU A 83 2.35 1.67 6.94
CA LEU A 83 2.73 0.35 7.47
C LEU A 83 4.24 0.24 7.68
N LYS A 84 5.04 0.65 6.71
CA LYS A 84 6.50 0.56 6.78
C LYS A 84 7.08 1.44 7.89
N TRP A 85 6.64 2.69 7.99
CA TRP A 85 7.11 3.58 9.05
C TRP A 85 6.67 3.10 10.44
N HIS A 86 5.49 2.48 10.54
CA HIS A 86 5.01 1.87 11.78
C HIS A 86 5.90 0.70 12.24
N LEU A 87 6.48 -0.06 11.30
CA LEU A 87 7.42 -1.13 11.63
C LEU A 87 8.71 -0.62 12.27
N VAL A 88 9.17 0.56 11.85
CA VAL A 88 10.41 1.15 12.37
C VAL A 88 10.18 1.73 13.77
N ASP A 89 9.11 2.48 13.94
CA ASP A 89 8.73 3.08 15.21
C ASP A 89 7.23 3.36 15.19
N SER A 90 6.48 2.62 16.02
CA SER A 90 5.02 2.76 16.08
C SER A 90 4.56 4.14 16.55
N THR A 91 5.42 4.91 17.20
CA THR A 91 5.12 6.27 17.65
C THR A 91 5.56 7.33 16.65
N TYR A 92 6.27 6.94 15.61
CA TYR A 92 6.81 7.87 14.62
C TYR A 92 5.71 8.39 13.70
N THR A 93 5.72 9.69 13.45
CA THR A 93 4.80 10.29 12.49
C THR A 93 5.32 10.08 11.07
N CYS A 94 4.53 9.41 10.23
CA CYS A 94 4.88 9.16 8.84
C CYS A 94 5.09 10.49 8.08
N PRO A 95 6.25 10.71 7.45
CA PRO A 95 6.56 11.99 6.82
C PRO A 95 5.75 12.29 5.55
N TYR A 96 4.98 11.35 5.05
CA TYR A 96 4.06 11.57 3.93
C TYR A 96 2.78 12.33 4.36
N ILE A 97 2.41 12.25 5.63
CA ILE A 97 1.15 12.80 6.14
C ILE A 97 1.00 14.30 5.82
N PRO A 98 2.00 15.17 6.06
CA PRO A 98 1.85 16.59 5.75
C PRO A 98 1.53 16.89 4.28
N VAL A 99 2.14 16.15 3.35
CA VAL A 99 1.88 16.31 1.91
C VAL A 99 0.44 15.91 1.58
N TYR A 100 -0.01 14.76 2.09
CA TYR A 100 -1.37 14.29 1.87
C TYR A 100 -2.39 15.21 2.54
N GLN A 101 -2.11 15.71 3.73
CA GLN A 101 -3.01 16.62 4.43
C GLN A 101 -3.23 17.92 3.64
N MET A 102 -2.19 18.41 2.99
CA MET A 102 -2.27 19.63 2.19
C MET A 102 -2.94 19.39 0.84
N LYS A 103 -2.64 18.27 0.19
CA LYS A 103 -2.96 18.03 -1.22
C LYS A 103 -4.08 17.01 -1.44
N PHE A 104 -4.19 16.00 -0.57
CA PHE A 104 -5.11 14.88 -0.70
C PHE A 104 -5.82 14.58 0.62
N PRO A 105 -6.56 15.53 1.21
CA PRO A 105 -7.11 15.35 2.57
C PRO A 105 -8.13 14.24 2.68
N THR A 106 -8.98 14.02 1.68
CA THR A 106 -9.99 12.94 1.70
C THR A 106 -9.32 11.59 1.57
N ILE A 107 -8.31 11.47 0.69
CA ILE A 107 -7.53 10.24 0.54
C ILE A 107 -6.81 9.92 1.85
N LEU A 108 -6.24 10.91 2.51
CA LEU A 108 -5.57 10.73 3.80
C LEU A 108 -6.53 10.15 4.85
N GLU A 109 -7.73 10.72 4.98
CA GLU A 109 -8.72 10.25 5.94
C GLU A 109 -9.10 8.79 5.67
N GLU A 110 -9.39 8.46 4.43
CA GLU A 110 -9.72 7.10 4.01
C GLU A 110 -8.58 6.13 4.26
N CYS A 111 -7.35 6.53 3.94
CA CYS A 111 -6.17 5.70 4.16
C CYS A 111 -5.89 5.45 5.64
N ARG A 112 -6.13 6.42 6.50
CA ARG A 112 -6.00 6.23 7.96
C ARG A 112 -6.96 5.15 8.47
N LYS A 113 -8.20 5.15 8.00
CA LYS A 113 -9.19 4.13 8.36
C LYS A 113 -8.75 2.74 7.87
N ARG A 114 -8.29 2.66 6.64
CA ARG A 114 -7.81 1.40 6.04
C ARG A 114 -6.54 0.90 6.72
N PHE A 115 -5.63 1.79 7.04
CA PHE A 115 -4.42 1.47 7.81
C PHE A 115 -4.77 0.85 9.17
N GLN A 116 -5.71 1.48 9.90
CA GLN A 116 -6.16 0.94 11.19
C GLN A 116 -6.82 -0.43 11.03
N PHE A 117 -7.62 -0.61 9.99
CA PHE A 117 -8.21 -1.91 9.69
C PHE A 117 -7.15 -2.99 9.47
N ILE A 118 -6.09 -2.67 8.73
CA ILE A 118 -4.98 -3.61 8.49
C ILE A 118 -4.27 -3.95 9.80
N LEU A 119 -3.99 -2.97 10.65
CA LEU A 119 -3.36 -3.22 11.95
C LEU A 119 -4.22 -4.09 12.85
N ASP A 120 -5.52 -3.83 12.91
CA ASP A 120 -6.46 -4.58 13.75
C ASP A 120 -6.61 -6.04 13.28
N HIS A 121 -6.65 -6.23 11.96
CA HIS A 121 -6.70 -7.59 11.38
C HIS A 121 -5.37 -8.32 11.50
N GLY A 122 -4.26 -7.60 11.31
CA GLY A 122 -2.92 -8.18 11.25
C GLY A 122 -2.56 -8.68 9.85
N TYR A 123 -1.25 -8.78 9.62
CA TYR A 123 -0.69 -9.27 8.36
C TYR A 123 0.57 -10.12 8.61
N ASP A 124 0.62 -10.82 9.75
CA ASP A 124 1.77 -11.61 10.19
C ASP A 124 1.79 -13.05 9.66
N THR A 125 0.76 -13.45 8.93
CA THR A 125 0.70 -14.76 8.26
C THR A 125 0.27 -14.62 6.81
N PRO A 126 0.64 -15.58 5.94
CA PRO A 126 0.16 -15.59 4.54
C PRO A 126 -1.37 -15.58 4.43
N GLU A 127 -2.06 -16.30 5.31
CA GLU A 127 -3.53 -16.36 5.31
C GLU A 127 -4.15 -14.99 5.60
N LYS A 128 -3.59 -14.24 6.53
CA LYS A 128 -4.04 -12.87 6.84
C LYS A 128 -3.78 -11.92 5.67
N VAL A 129 -2.64 -12.04 5.02
CA VAL A 129 -2.33 -11.24 3.82
C VAL A 129 -3.30 -11.58 2.69
N ARG A 130 -3.61 -12.87 2.48
CA ARG A 130 -4.60 -13.29 1.49
C ARG A 130 -5.96 -12.63 1.73
N PHE A 131 -6.44 -12.68 2.97
CA PHE A 131 -7.71 -12.06 3.34
C PHE A 131 -7.70 -10.56 3.02
N LEU A 132 -6.64 -9.86 3.37
CA LEU A 132 -6.52 -8.43 3.11
C LEU A 132 -6.49 -8.12 1.61
N LEU A 133 -5.75 -8.91 0.83
CA LEU A 133 -5.74 -8.74 -0.63
C LEU A 133 -7.13 -8.90 -1.23
N GLU A 134 -7.84 -9.96 -0.85
CA GLU A 134 -9.22 -10.20 -1.30
C GLU A 134 -10.15 -9.06 -0.89
N HIS A 135 -10.04 -8.59 0.35
CA HIS A 135 -10.83 -7.49 0.86
C HIS A 135 -10.58 -6.19 0.07
N PHE A 136 -9.31 -5.84 -0.18
CA PHE A 136 -8.97 -4.63 -0.91
C PHE A 136 -9.32 -4.70 -2.40
N ILE A 137 -9.24 -5.88 -3.01
CA ILE A 137 -9.75 -6.09 -4.37
C ILE A 137 -11.24 -5.77 -4.40
N GLN A 138 -12.00 -6.28 -3.43
CA GLN A 138 -13.46 -6.11 -3.39
C GLN A 138 -13.86 -4.65 -3.13
N ILE A 139 -13.28 -3.98 -2.13
CA ILE A 139 -13.66 -2.60 -1.81
C ILE A 139 -13.24 -1.59 -2.86
N ASN A 140 -12.26 -1.92 -3.70
CA ASN A 140 -11.85 -1.10 -4.85
C ASN A 140 -12.57 -1.48 -6.14
N HIS A 141 -13.55 -2.39 -6.08
CA HIS A 141 -14.34 -2.86 -7.23
C HIS A 141 -13.48 -3.45 -8.35
N LEU A 142 -12.44 -4.20 -7.98
CA LEU A 142 -11.50 -4.83 -8.89
C LEU A 142 -11.68 -6.33 -9.04
N GLU A 143 -12.74 -6.89 -8.46
CA GLU A 143 -12.98 -8.35 -8.41
C GLU A 143 -13.15 -8.99 -9.79
N ASP A 144 -13.63 -8.22 -10.78
CA ASP A 144 -13.75 -8.72 -12.16
C ASP A 144 -12.41 -8.76 -12.91
N THR A 145 -11.42 -8.02 -12.42
CA THR A 145 -10.13 -7.82 -13.10
C THR A 145 -8.98 -8.53 -12.38
N LEU A 146 -9.00 -8.52 -11.04
CA LEU A 146 -7.94 -9.07 -10.21
C LEU A 146 -8.43 -10.25 -9.38
N GLU A 147 -7.48 -11.13 -9.05
CA GLU A 147 -7.70 -12.24 -8.13
C GLU A 147 -6.44 -12.43 -7.27
N VAL A 148 -6.56 -13.20 -6.20
CA VAL A 148 -5.40 -13.58 -5.39
C VAL A 148 -4.87 -14.91 -5.90
N SER A 149 -3.58 -14.93 -6.24
CA SER A 149 -2.84 -16.08 -6.69
C SER A 149 -1.79 -16.46 -5.65
N GLU A 150 -1.47 -17.75 -5.56
CA GLU A 150 -0.41 -18.28 -4.70
C GLU A 150 0.77 -18.82 -5.50
N ALA A 151 0.80 -18.52 -6.75
CA ALA A 151 1.90 -18.99 -7.61
C ALA A 151 3.17 -18.18 -7.42
#